data_10be75380a730ee00f42993337cab962
#
_entry.id   10be75380a730ee00f42993337cab962
#
_cell.length_a   1.000
_cell.length_b   1.000
_cell.length_c   1.000
_cell.angle_alpha   90.00
_cell.angle_beta   90.00
_cell.angle_gamma   90.00
#
_symmetry.space_group_name_H-M   'P 1'
#
loop_
_entity.id
_entity.type
_entity.pdbx_description
1 polymer ?
#
loop_
_entity_poly.entity_id
_entity_poly.type
_entity_poly.pdbx_seq_one_letter_code
_entity_poly.pdbx_strand_id
1 'polypeptide(L)'
;MDGQFLGDVKILIQSVYIVNEGGETIASIPIGDFKIDEALFGGFLSAIQMYSKKISGKNVSELSLENYRIIISKTDRIFLVTIHDLSDKNATVLNTKISELCKGTLGEIITDETIDLIKGAANEAQSAMKRANEWASKML
;
A
#
# COMPACT_ATOMS: atom_id res chain seq x y z
N MET A 1 16.62 15.74 -8.89
CA MET A 1 16.24 14.80 -7.84
C MET A 1 14.74 14.78 -7.72
N ASP A 2 14.14 13.66 -7.83
CA ASP A 2 12.70 13.53 -7.68
C ASP A 2 12.31 13.56 -6.19
N GLY A 3 11.03 13.70 -5.90
CA GLY A 3 10.53 13.80 -4.54
C GLY A 3 10.48 12.47 -3.77
N GLN A 4 11.18 11.44 -4.22
CA GLN A 4 11.13 10.11 -3.62
C GLN A 4 12.19 9.86 -2.56
N PHE A 5 12.81 10.92 -2.06
CA PHE A 5 13.82 10.81 -1.01
C PHE A 5 13.44 11.62 0.21
N LEU A 6 13.68 11.05 1.38
CA LEU A 6 13.52 11.72 2.66
C LEU A 6 14.92 11.82 3.26
N GLY A 7 15.56 13.00 3.15
CA GLY A 7 16.97 13.13 3.44
C GLY A 7 17.77 12.27 2.47
N ASP A 8 18.58 11.36 2.98
CA ASP A 8 19.39 10.44 2.18
C ASP A 8 18.70 9.09 1.97
N VAL A 9 17.45 8.94 2.37
CA VAL A 9 16.73 7.67 2.32
C VAL A 9 15.56 7.77 1.36
N LYS A 10 15.50 6.83 0.42
CA LYS A 10 14.42 6.72 -0.53
C LYS A 10 13.11 6.39 0.19
N ILE A 11 12.02 7.06 -0.20
CA ILE A 11 10.70 6.74 0.30
C ILE A 11 10.23 5.45 -0.38
N LEU A 12 10.04 4.38 0.40
CA LEU A 12 9.70 3.08 -0.14
C LEU A 12 8.20 2.87 -0.26
N ILE A 13 7.40 3.28 0.73
CA ILE A 13 5.95 3.20 0.60
C ILE A 13 5.42 4.51 0.02
N GLN A 14 4.64 4.42 -1.05
CA GLN A 14 4.14 5.58 -1.79
C GLN A 14 2.72 5.97 -1.41
N SER A 15 1.84 5.00 -1.24
CA SER A 15 0.45 5.28 -0.88
C SER A 15 -0.27 4.03 -0.43
N VAL A 16 -1.39 4.24 0.25
CA VAL A 16 -2.29 3.17 0.69
C VAL A 16 -3.69 3.50 0.21
N TYR A 17 -4.36 2.53 -0.39
CA TYR A 17 -5.75 2.65 -0.80
C TYR A 17 -6.56 1.55 -0.17
N ILE A 18 -7.78 1.87 0.26
CA ILE A 18 -8.73 0.90 0.75
C ILE A 18 -9.94 0.96 -0.16
N VAL A 19 -10.26 -0.19 -0.78
CA VAL A 19 -11.30 -0.29 -1.80
C VAL A 19 -12.30 -1.35 -1.33
N ASN A 20 -13.60 -1.04 -1.42
CA ASN A 20 -14.61 -2.01 -1.04
C ASN A 20 -14.84 -3.03 -2.17
N GLU A 21 -15.66 -4.03 -1.90
CA GLU A 21 -15.94 -5.10 -2.86
C GLU A 21 -16.62 -4.61 -4.14
N GLY A 22 -17.32 -3.49 -4.07
CA GLY A 22 -17.96 -2.87 -5.23
C GLY A 22 -17.03 -2.05 -6.11
N GLY A 23 -15.75 -1.93 -5.75
CA GLY A 23 -14.79 -1.16 -6.53
C GLY A 23 -14.72 0.32 -6.15
N GLU A 24 -15.34 0.71 -5.04
CA GLU A 24 -15.30 2.09 -4.56
C GLU A 24 -14.10 2.28 -3.62
N THR A 25 -13.32 3.32 -3.86
CA THR A 25 -12.22 3.68 -2.95
C THR A 25 -12.79 4.42 -1.75
N ILE A 26 -12.67 3.81 -0.57
CA ILE A 26 -13.21 4.38 0.67
C ILE A 26 -12.16 5.12 1.49
N ALA A 27 -10.89 4.93 1.21
CA ALA A 27 -9.82 5.71 1.82
C ALA A 27 -8.60 5.75 0.90
N SER A 28 -7.92 6.89 0.91
CA SER A 28 -6.71 7.12 0.15
C SER A 28 -5.73 7.85 1.06
N ILE A 29 -4.56 7.25 1.27
CA ILE A 29 -3.55 7.78 2.19
C ILE A 29 -2.26 7.99 1.38
N PRO A 30 -2.01 9.21 0.90
CA PRO A 30 -0.77 9.50 0.18
C PRO A 30 0.40 9.62 1.15
N ILE A 31 1.55 9.09 0.76
CA ILE A 31 2.77 9.13 1.57
C ILE A 31 3.91 9.71 0.75
N GLY A 32 4.15 9.16 -0.43
CA GLY A 32 5.14 9.65 -1.38
C GLY A 32 4.49 10.40 -2.53
N ASP A 33 5.11 10.34 -3.71
CA ASP A 33 4.67 11.09 -4.88
C ASP A 33 3.67 10.37 -5.78
N PHE A 34 3.45 9.07 -5.57
CA PHE A 34 2.51 8.33 -6.39
C PHE A 34 1.09 8.81 -6.13
N LYS A 35 0.42 9.22 -7.18
CA LYS A 35 -0.98 9.66 -7.11
C LYS A 35 -1.74 9.11 -8.30
N ILE A 36 -2.97 8.69 -8.06
CA ILE A 36 -3.89 8.25 -9.10
C ILE A 36 -5.29 8.66 -8.68
N ASP A 37 -6.15 8.93 -9.65
CA ASP A 37 -7.55 9.23 -9.39
C ASP A 37 -8.21 8.05 -8.66
N GLU A 38 -8.86 8.31 -7.54
CA GLU A 38 -9.43 7.28 -6.68
C GLU A 38 -10.51 6.45 -7.38
N ALA A 39 -11.36 7.10 -8.16
CA ALA A 39 -12.43 6.40 -8.87
C ALA A 39 -11.86 5.50 -9.96
N LEU A 40 -10.86 5.98 -10.69
CA LEU A 40 -10.18 5.17 -11.71
C LEU A 40 -9.46 3.99 -11.08
N PHE A 41 -8.83 4.20 -9.95
CA PHE A 41 -8.09 3.13 -9.27
C PHE A 41 -9.02 2.02 -8.79
N GLY A 42 -10.13 2.38 -8.15
CA GLY A 42 -11.13 1.41 -7.69
C GLY A 42 -11.69 0.58 -8.83
N GLY A 43 -12.04 1.23 -9.94
CA GLY A 43 -12.54 0.55 -11.13
C GLY A 43 -11.49 -0.38 -11.76
N PHE A 44 -10.25 0.08 -11.84
CA PHE A 44 -9.14 -0.72 -12.35
C PHE A 44 -8.93 -1.98 -11.50
N LEU A 45 -8.86 -1.82 -10.19
CA LEU A 45 -8.68 -2.93 -9.26
C LEU A 45 -9.82 -3.93 -9.38
N SER A 46 -11.06 -3.46 -9.41
CA SER A 46 -12.25 -4.32 -9.53
C SER A 46 -12.20 -5.13 -10.82
N ALA A 47 -11.85 -4.49 -11.93
CA ALA A 47 -11.76 -5.16 -13.24
C ALA A 47 -10.65 -6.23 -13.24
N ILE A 48 -9.51 -5.94 -12.65
CA ILE A 48 -8.39 -6.87 -12.57
C ILE A 48 -8.75 -8.09 -11.73
N GLN A 49 -9.40 -7.89 -10.59
CA GLN A 49 -9.79 -8.98 -9.72
C GLN A 49 -10.85 -9.87 -10.39
N MET A 50 -11.81 -9.27 -11.05
CA MET A 50 -12.83 -10.01 -11.79
C MET A 50 -12.21 -10.87 -12.89
N TYR A 51 -11.30 -10.29 -13.66
CA TYR A 51 -10.62 -10.97 -14.75
C TYR A 51 -9.77 -12.14 -14.25
N SER A 52 -9.00 -11.89 -13.19
CA SER A 52 -8.15 -12.92 -12.57
C SER A 52 -8.96 -14.09 -12.05
N LYS A 53 -10.10 -13.83 -11.42
CA LYS A 53 -10.98 -14.90 -10.94
C LYS A 53 -11.53 -15.76 -12.07
N LYS A 54 -11.87 -15.15 -13.21
CA LYS A 54 -12.36 -15.91 -14.37
C LYS A 54 -11.29 -16.82 -14.97
N ILE A 55 -10.04 -16.40 -14.96
CA ILE A 55 -8.94 -17.15 -15.58
C ILE A 55 -8.40 -18.21 -14.62
N SER A 56 -8.10 -17.83 -13.39
CA SER A 56 -7.40 -18.71 -12.44
C SER A 56 -8.21 -19.15 -11.24
N GLY A 57 -9.39 -18.56 -11.03
CA GLY A 57 -10.19 -18.77 -9.83
C GLY A 57 -9.66 -18.06 -8.60
N LYS A 58 -8.63 -17.23 -8.73
CA LYS A 58 -7.96 -16.55 -7.61
C LYS A 58 -7.89 -15.05 -7.84
N ASN A 59 -7.78 -14.31 -6.75
CA ASN A 59 -7.53 -12.87 -6.79
C ASN A 59 -6.06 -12.58 -7.08
N VAL A 60 -5.80 -11.42 -7.68
CA VAL A 60 -4.43 -10.92 -7.83
C VAL A 60 -3.95 -10.41 -6.48
N SER A 61 -2.74 -10.79 -6.10
CA SER A 61 -2.14 -10.33 -4.84
C SER A 61 -0.97 -9.36 -5.05
N GLU A 62 -0.40 -9.33 -6.22
CA GLU A 62 0.70 -8.43 -6.53
C GLU A 62 0.70 -8.08 -8.01
N LEU A 63 1.00 -6.80 -8.30
CA LEU A 63 1.24 -6.31 -9.64
C LEU A 63 2.53 -5.52 -9.63
N SER A 64 3.33 -5.67 -10.68
CA SER A 64 4.52 -4.85 -10.87
C SER A 64 4.28 -3.89 -12.03
N LEU A 65 4.45 -2.62 -11.76
CA LEU A 65 4.54 -1.58 -12.77
C LEU A 65 6.00 -1.17 -12.86
N GLU A 66 6.35 -0.39 -13.86
CA GLU A 66 7.74 -0.07 -14.17
C GLU A 66 8.59 0.27 -12.95
N ASN A 67 8.09 1.17 -12.09
CA ASN A 67 8.85 1.65 -10.92
C ASN A 67 8.20 1.28 -9.58
N TYR A 68 7.10 0.52 -9.62
CA TYR A 68 6.29 0.30 -8.42
C TYR A 68 5.90 -1.16 -8.27
N ARG A 69 5.75 -1.57 -7.02
CA ARG A 69 5.10 -2.83 -6.64
C ARG A 69 3.78 -2.49 -5.99
N ILE A 70 2.72 -3.13 -6.44
CA ILE A 70 1.38 -2.96 -5.90
C ILE A 70 1.01 -4.25 -5.20
N ILE A 71 0.86 -4.20 -3.89
CA ILE A 71 0.49 -5.36 -3.09
C ILE A 71 -0.98 -5.24 -2.71
N ILE A 72 -1.74 -6.28 -2.99
CA ILE A 72 -3.18 -6.31 -2.77
C ILE A 72 -3.52 -7.44 -1.80
N SER A 73 -4.20 -7.12 -0.71
CA SER A 73 -4.71 -8.13 0.20
C SER A 73 -6.20 -7.89 0.44
N LYS A 74 -6.93 -8.97 0.68
CA LYS A 74 -8.35 -8.89 1.01
C LYS A 74 -8.53 -9.17 2.49
N THR A 75 -9.22 -8.29 3.19
CA THR A 75 -9.54 -8.42 4.59
C THR A 75 -11.03 -8.13 4.75
N ASP A 76 -11.80 -9.11 5.26
CA ASP A 76 -13.25 -8.97 5.39
C ASP A 76 -13.88 -8.58 4.04
N ARG A 77 -14.42 -7.37 3.92
CA ARG A 77 -15.10 -6.87 2.73
C ARG A 77 -14.33 -5.79 1.99
N ILE A 78 -13.05 -5.66 2.29
CA ILE A 78 -12.23 -4.63 1.66
C ILE A 78 -11.01 -5.24 1.00
N PHE A 79 -10.50 -4.53 0.00
CA PHE A 79 -9.17 -4.74 -0.54
C PHE A 79 -8.26 -3.66 0.01
N LEU A 80 -7.17 -4.08 0.62
CA LEU A 80 -6.11 -3.18 1.02
C LEU A 80 -5.04 -3.19 -0.05
N VAL A 81 -4.71 -2.03 -0.56
CA VAL A 81 -3.71 -1.87 -1.60
C VAL A 81 -2.61 -0.97 -1.10
N THR A 82 -1.39 -1.47 -1.10
CA THR A 82 -0.23 -0.66 -0.77
C THR A 82 0.66 -0.55 -1.99
N ILE A 83 1.10 0.66 -2.30
CA ILE A 83 1.94 0.93 -3.46
C ILE A 83 3.32 1.29 -2.94
N HIS A 84 4.31 0.53 -3.42
CA HIS A 84 5.68 0.62 -2.95
C HIS A 84 6.62 0.91 -4.11
N ASP A 85 7.78 1.46 -3.80
CA ASP A 85 8.87 1.49 -4.75
C ASP A 85 9.23 0.05 -5.13
N LEU A 86 9.65 -0.15 -6.38
CA LEU A 86 9.99 -1.50 -6.87
C LEU A 86 11.08 -2.17 -6.03
N SER A 87 11.97 -1.38 -5.43
CA SER A 87 13.08 -1.90 -4.61
C SER A 87 12.70 -2.24 -3.17
N ASP A 88 11.45 -2.00 -2.76
CA ASP A 88 11.02 -2.27 -1.38
C ASP A 88 10.92 -3.78 -1.13
N LYS A 89 11.88 -4.32 -0.40
CA LYS A 89 11.93 -5.75 -0.07
C LYS A 89 10.96 -6.15 1.03
N ASN A 90 10.44 -5.17 1.77
CA ASN A 90 9.53 -5.40 2.88
C ASN A 90 8.07 -5.04 2.54
N ALA A 91 7.77 -4.86 1.25
CA ALA A 91 6.45 -4.45 0.80
C ALA A 91 5.33 -5.36 1.30
N THR A 92 5.49 -6.67 1.16
CA THR A 92 4.49 -7.64 1.59
C THR A 92 4.32 -7.63 3.10
N VAL A 93 5.41 -7.52 3.85
CA VAL A 93 5.37 -7.46 5.31
C VAL A 93 4.58 -6.25 5.79
N LEU A 94 4.85 -5.08 5.22
CA LEU A 94 4.13 -3.86 5.59
C LEU A 94 2.65 -3.93 5.20
N ASN A 95 2.35 -4.46 4.01
CA ASN A 95 0.96 -4.66 3.59
C ASN A 95 0.21 -5.54 4.59
N THR A 96 0.81 -6.66 5.01
CA THR A 96 0.22 -7.56 5.99
C THR A 96 -0.03 -6.85 7.32
N LYS A 97 0.92 -6.08 7.79
CA LYS A 97 0.79 -5.32 9.04
C LYS A 97 -0.36 -4.32 8.97
N ILE A 98 -0.46 -3.58 7.87
CA ILE A 98 -1.54 -2.62 7.68
C ILE A 98 -2.89 -3.35 7.54
N SER A 99 -2.91 -4.49 6.85
CA SER A 99 -4.11 -5.31 6.72
C SER A 99 -4.67 -5.72 8.09
N GLU A 100 -3.80 -6.06 9.03
CA GLU A 100 -4.23 -6.39 10.40
C GLU A 100 -4.93 -5.20 11.08
N LEU A 101 -4.48 -3.98 10.81
CA LEU A 101 -5.10 -2.77 11.36
C LEU A 101 -6.50 -2.53 10.79
N CYS A 102 -6.81 -3.09 9.63
CA CYS A 102 -8.09 -2.91 8.95
C CYS A 102 -9.10 -4.00 9.26
N LYS A 103 -8.75 -4.98 10.08
CA LYS A 103 -9.69 -6.05 10.46
C LYS A 103 -10.90 -5.47 11.17
N GLY A 104 -12.08 -5.98 10.83
CA GLY A 104 -13.34 -5.49 11.39
C GLY A 104 -13.96 -4.35 10.60
N THR A 105 -13.29 -3.85 9.57
CA THR A 105 -13.85 -2.83 8.69
C THR A 105 -14.94 -3.46 7.82
N LEU A 106 -16.12 -2.86 7.82
CA LEU A 106 -17.29 -3.39 7.11
C LEU A 106 -17.40 -2.95 5.65
N GLY A 107 -16.40 -2.25 5.14
CA GLY A 107 -16.35 -1.86 3.73
C GLY A 107 -17.10 -0.59 3.38
N GLU A 108 -17.59 0.14 4.37
CA GLU A 108 -18.32 1.37 4.16
C GLU A 108 -17.58 2.61 4.65
N ILE A 109 -16.99 2.52 5.84
CA ILE A 109 -16.34 3.66 6.47
C ILE A 109 -15.03 3.20 7.12
N ILE A 110 -13.99 3.99 6.89
CA ILE A 110 -12.71 3.87 7.61
C ILE A 110 -12.66 5.02 8.61
N THR A 111 -12.42 4.71 9.87
CA THR A 111 -12.34 5.74 10.91
C THR A 111 -11.02 6.51 10.82
N ASP A 112 -11.05 7.75 11.30
CA ASP A 112 -9.82 8.56 11.38
C ASP A 112 -8.76 7.89 12.25
N GLU A 113 -9.18 7.17 13.29
CA GLU A 113 -8.26 6.42 14.14
C GLU A 113 -7.52 5.34 13.36
N THR A 114 -8.22 4.60 12.51
CA THR A 114 -7.61 3.58 11.67
C THR A 114 -6.65 4.21 10.66
N ILE A 115 -7.03 5.34 10.06
CA ILE A 115 -6.17 6.07 9.14
C ILE A 115 -4.87 6.49 9.85
N ASP A 116 -4.97 7.02 11.07
CA ASP A 116 -3.81 7.43 11.84
C ASP A 116 -2.90 6.25 12.18
N LEU A 117 -3.48 5.10 12.51
CA LEU A 117 -2.70 3.89 12.76
C LEU A 117 -1.95 3.44 11.52
N ILE A 118 -2.59 3.52 10.36
CA ILE A 118 -1.97 3.18 9.07
C ILE A 118 -0.79 4.11 8.78
N LYS A 119 -1.00 5.42 8.94
CA LYS A 119 0.06 6.40 8.77
C LYS A 119 1.23 6.14 9.72
N GLY A 120 0.92 5.81 10.96
CA GLY A 120 1.93 5.48 11.96
C GLY A 120 2.76 4.26 11.56
N ALA A 121 2.12 3.20 11.08
CA ALA A 121 2.80 2.00 10.62
C ALA A 121 3.72 2.29 9.42
N ALA A 122 3.24 3.09 8.47
CA ALA A 122 4.04 3.47 7.30
C ALA A 122 5.24 4.32 7.70
N ASN A 123 5.05 5.29 8.57
CA ASN A 123 6.12 6.15 9.06
C ASN A 123 7.15 5.37 9.87
N GLU A 124 6.71 4.43 10.69
CA GLU A 124 7.60 3.57 11.46
C GLU A 124 8.47 2.71 10.55
N ALA A 125 7.89 2.13 9.51
CA ALA A 125 8.62 1.33 8.55
C ALA A 125 9.68 2.17 7.82
N GLN A 126 9.33 3.40 7.42
CA GLN A 126 10.25 4.31 6.76
C GLN A 126 11.37 4.75 7.71
N SER A 127 11.07 5.02 8.97
CA SER A 127 12.05 5.39 9.98
C SER A 127 13.01 4.25 10.28
N ALA A 128 12.51 3.02 10.34
CA ALA A 128 13.35 1.84 10.54
C ALA A 128 14.35 1.67 9.39
N MET A 129 13.91 1.89 8.15
CA MET A 129 14.78 1.84 6.98
C MET A 129 15.87 2.92 7.07
N LYS A 130 15.51 4.13 7.48
CA LYS A 130 16.46 5.22 7.65
C LYS A 130 17.53 4.87 8.68
N ARG A 131 17.11 4.35 9.84
CA ARG A 131 18.05 3.94 10.89
C ARG A 131 18.99 2.83 10.41
N ALA A 132 18.46 1.84 9.68
CA ALA A 132 19.27 0.75 9.13
C ALA A 132 20.31 1.28 8.15
N ASN A 133 19.95 2.21 7.28
CA ASN A 133 20.89 2.81 6.33
C ASN A 133 21.97 3.64 7.04
N GLU A 134 21.60 4.40 8.06
CA GLU A 134 22.56 5.17 8.84
C GLU A 134 23.55 4.25 9.56
N TRP A 135 23.04 3.18 10.13
CA TRP A 135 23.89 2.20 10.82
C TRP A 135 24.87 1.52 9.84
N ALA A 136 24.37 1.10 8.68
CA ALA A 136 25.19 0.49 7.65
C ALA A 136 26.29 1.45 7.15
N SER A 137 25.96 2.72 6.98
CA SER A 137 26.94 3.74 6.57
C SER A 137 28.07 3.90 7.58
N LYS A 138 27.76 3.79 8.87
CA LYS A 138 28.77 3.90 9.93
C LYS A 138 29.67 2.68 10.02
N MET A 139 29.20 1.53 9.56
CA MET A 139 29.97 0.28 9.58
C MET A 139 30.92 0.15 8.39
N LEU A 140 30.70 0.92 7.36
CA LEU A 140 31.55 0.93 6.18
C LEU A 140 32.57 2.06 6.24
#